data_d1eee378bc2ca7c7412d2f61002bb1c1
#
_entry.id   d1eee378bc2ca7c7412d2f61002bb1c1
#
_cell.length_a   1.000
_cell.length_b   1.000
_cell.length_c   1.000
_cell.angle_alpha   90.00
_cell.angle_beta   90.00
_cell.angle_gamma   90.00
#
_symmetry.space_group_name_H-M   'P 1'
#
loop_
_entity.id
_entity.type
_entity.pdbx_description
1 polymer ?
#
loop_
_entity_poly.entity_id
_entity_poly.type
_entity_poly.pdbx_seq_one_letter_code
_entity_poly.pdbx_strand_id
1 'polypeptide(L)'
;MKIAELFNVSGKVAIVTGGSRGIGEMIAAGFLANGVKVYITARKEAALIEKAKELSDMYGGECIPVPCDLSTMDGMSNFVDFIQSKEEQIDFLINNAGASWGEPYAEYAEKGWDKVMDLNVKSIFYLTQKLTPMLAKQASIEDPARVINIGSIDGLNVPALESYAYGTSKAAVHHLTRVQARRLVGENILVNAIAPGPYESMMLGAAVNHDYSLIESRNPRKRIG
;
A
#
# COMPACT_ATOMS: atom_id res chain seq x y z
N MET A 1 -21.94 -22.54 -5.44
CA MET A 1 -20.77 -21.75 -5.03
C MET A 1 -21.17 -20.93 -3.82
N LYS A 2 -20.50 -21.11 -2.68
CA LYS A 2 -20.76 -20.31 -1.47
C LYS A 2 -19.87 -19.08 -1.49
N ILE A 3 -20.36 -17.92 -1.06
CA ILE A 3 -19.60 -16.67 -1.01
C ILE A 3 -18.32 -16.83 -0.17
N ALA A 4 -18.40 -17.55 0.96
CA ALA A 4 -17.26 -17.82 1.81
C ALA A 4 -16.14 -18.64 1.12
N GLU A 5 -16.49 -19.49 0.17
CA GLU A 5 -15.52 -20.26 -0.64
C GLU A 5 -14.89 -19.38 -1.73
N LEU A 6 -15.71 -18.50 -2.35
CA LEU A 6 -15.27 -17.63 -3.44
C LEU A 6 -14.22 -16.58 -2.99
N PHE A 7 -14.37 -16.08 -1.77
CA PHE A 7 -13.48 -15.07 -1.19
C PHE A 7 -12.55 -15.62 -0.10
N ASN A 8 -12.35 -16.94 -0.06
CA ASN A 8 -11.45 -17.55 0.92
C ASN A 8 -10.00 -17.17 0.63
N VAL A 9 -9.34 -16.58 1.62
CA VAL A 9 -7.93 -16.21 1.59
C VAL A 9 -7.11 -16.87 2.71
N SER A 10 -7.74 -17.75 3.50
CA SER A 10 -7.10 -18.40 4.64
C SER A 10 -5.88 -19.22 4.21
N GLY A 11 -4.82 -19.17 5.01
CA GLY A 11 -3.57 -19.88 4.76
C GLY A 11 -2.62 -19.20 3.75
N LYS A 12 -3.02 -18.04 3.20
CA LYS A 12 -2.22 -17.28 2.24
C LYS A 12 -1.26 -16.31 2.95
N VAL A 13 -0.29 -15.80 2.19
CA VAL A 13 0.73 -14.84 2.66
C VAL A 13 0.55 -13.50 1.98
N ALA A 14 0.46 -12.43 2.78
CA ALA A 14 0.33 -11.06 2.31
C ALA A 14 1.47 -10.16 2.79
N ILE A 15 1.89 -9.26 1.92
CA ILE A 15 2.76 -8.12 2.26
C ILE A 15 1.91 -6.85 2.18
N VAL A 16 1.90 -6.05 3.26
CA VAL A 16 1.23 -4.75 3.30
C VAL A 16 2.27 -3.67 3.63
N THR A 17 2.66 -2.90 2.62
CA THR A 17 3.61 -1.80 2.84
C THR A 17 2.93 -0.63 3.54
N GLY A 18 3.62 0.01 4.51
CA GLY A 18 3.00 1.06 5.32
C GLY A 18 1.87 0.56 6.23
N GLY A 19 1.97 -0.69 6.72
CA GLY A 19 0.91 -1.38 7.47
C GLY A 19 0.78 -0.97 8.94
N SER A 20 1.58 -0.01 9.43
CA SER A 20 1.58 0.36 10.86
C SER A 20 0.47 1.35 11.27
N ARG A 21 -0.31 1.88 10.34
CA ARG A 21 -1.38 2.86 10.60
C ARG A 21 -2.30 3.07 9.40
N GLY A 22 -3.48 3.67 9.65
CA GLY A 22 -4.42 4.11 8.63
C GLY A 22 -4.88 3.00 7.70
N ILE A 23 -4.97 3.27 6.39
CA ILE A 23 -5.47 2.30 5.40
C ILE A 23 -4.65 1.01 5.40
N GLY A 24 -3.31 1.10 5.52
CA GLY A 24 -2.46 -0.10 5.57
C GLY A 24 -2.74 -0.98 6.79
N GLU A 25 -2.96 -0.39 7.95
CA GLU A 25 -3.35 -1.09 9.18
C GLU A 25 -4.72 -1.78 9.00
N MET A 26 -5.72 -1.06 8.45
CA MET A 26 -7.05 -1.64 8.18
C MET A 26 -6.97 -2.84 7.21
N ILE A 27 -6.12 -2.75 6.19
CA ILE A 27 -5.91 -3.85 5.24
C ILE A 27 -5.24 -5.04 5.94
N ALA A 28 -4.20 -4.80 6.74
CA ALA A 28 -3.52 -5.85 7.50
C ALA A 28 -4.48 -6.55 8.48
N ALA A 29 -5.28 -5.79 9.21
CA ALA A 29 -6.33 -6.29 10.09
C ALA A 29 -7.34 -7.18 9.35
N GLY A 30 -7.81 -6.73 8.18
CA GLY A 30 -8.73 -7.49 7.35
C GLY A 30 -8.15 -8.83 6.88
N PHE A 31 -6.89 -8.86 6.49
CA PHE A 31 -6.19 -10.10 6.13
C PHE A 31 -6.04 -11.05 7.32
N LEU A 32 -5.57 -10.55 8.46
CA LEU A 32 -5.38 -11.35 9.68
C LEU A 32 -6.70 -11.98 10.15
N ALA A 33 -7.79 -11.19 10.18
CA ALA A 33 -9.11 -11.66 10.56
C ALA A 33 -9.65 -12.79 9.65
N ASN A 34 -9.08 -12.95 8.46
CA ASN A 34 -9.42 -14.01 7.50
C ASN A 34 -8.33 -15.09 7.37
N GLY A 35 -7.44 -15.21 8.36
CA GLY A 35 -6.46 -16.30 8.45
C GLY A 35 -5.28 -16.19 7.48
N VAL A 36 -4.95 -14.98 7.04
CA VAL A 36 -3.77 -14.69 6.21
C VAL A 36 -2.59 -14.35 7.10
N LYS A 37 -1.40 -14.87 6.80
CA LYS A 37 -0.14 -14.44 7.38
C LYS A 37 0.28 -13.11 6.77
N VAL A 38 0.55 -12.09 7.58
CA VAL A 38 0.75 -10.73 7.10
C VAL A 38 2.12 -10.18 7.49
N TYR A 39 2.88 -9.74 6.52
CA TYR A 39 4.08 -8.93 6.70
C TYR A 39 3.73 -7.45 6.57
N ILE A 40 4.02 -6.67 7.60
CA ILE A 40 3.84 -5.21 7.55
C ILE A 40 5.19 -4.50 7.60
N THR A 41 5.32 -3.39 6.86
CA THR A 41 6.56 -2.63 6.87
C THR A 41 6.33 -1.14 7.10
N ALA A 42 7.23 -0.52 7.84
CA ALA A 42 7.36 0.93 8.05
C ALA A 42 8.78 1.26 8.53
N ARG A 43 9.13 2.55 8.57
CA ARG A 43 10.48 2.99 8.96
C ARG A 43 10.70 3.03 10.48
N LYS A 44 9.63 3.28 11.26
CA LYS A 44 9.72 3.40 12.73
C LYS A 44 9.56 2.03 13.36
N GLU A 45 10.68 1.38 13.69
CA GLU A 45 10.75 0.02 14.17
C GLU A 45 9.89 -0.24 15.42
N ALA A 46 10.10 0.53 16.49
CA ALA A 46 9.38 0.30 17.75
C ALA A 46 7.85 0.36 17.57
N ALA A 47 7.33 1.38 16.88
CA ALA A 47 5.91 1.52 16.61
C ALA A 47 5.37 0.43 15.66
N LEU A 48 6.21 -0.09 14.75
CA LEU A 48 5.84 -1.17 13.86
C LEU A 48 5.71 -2.51 14.61
N ILE A 49 6.66 -2.79 15.51
CA ILE A 49 6.65 -4.00 16.35
C ILE A 49 5.42 -3.98 17.28
N GLU A 50 5.16 -2.86 17.95
CA GLU A 50 3.99 -2.70 18.81
C GLU A 50 2.69 -2.94 18.04
N LYS A 51 2.56 -2.33 16.85
CA LYS A 51 1.37 -2.49 16.00
C LYS A 51 1.21 -3.93 15.49
N ALA A 52 2.28 -4.59 15.11
CA ALA A 52 2.21 -5.99 14.67
C ALA A 52 1.71 -6.91 15.78
N LYS A 53 2.20 -6.68 17.01
CA LYS A 53 1.73 -7.41 18.19
C LYS A 53 0.25 -7.15 18.46
N GLU A 54 -0.17 -5.87 18.49
CA GLU A 54 -1.57 -5.47 18.69
C GLU A 54 -2.51 -6.16 17.68
N LEU A 55 -2.14 -6.14 16.39
CA LEU A 55 -2.93 -6.76 15.33
C LEU A 55 -3.02 -8.29 15.49
N SER A 56 -1.90 -8.95 15.85
CA SER A 56 -1.90 -10.40 16.11
C SER A 56 -2.77 -10.75 17.32
N ASP A 57 -2.67 -9.98 18.40
CA ASP A 57 -3.45 -10.21 19.62
C ASP A 57 -4.97 -9.99 19.38
N MET A 58 -5.32 -9.02 18.54
CA MET A 58 -6.73 -8.62 18.28
C MET A 58 -7.43 -9.54 17.29
N TYR A 59 -6.76 -9.94 16.21
CA TYR A 59 -7.39 -10.66 15.09
C TYR A 59 -6.97 -12.13 14.99
N GLY A 60 -5.98 -12.54 15.77
CA GLY A 60 -5.33 -13.85 15.64
C GLY A 60 -4.37 -13.90 14.44
N GLY A 61 -3.59 -14.96 14.35
CA GLY A 61 -2.66 -15.17 13.24
C GLY A 61 -1.33 -14.43 13.40
N GLU A 62 -0.52 -14.47 12.34
CA GLU A 62 0.84 -13.93 12.34
C GLU A 62 0.90 -12.58 11.62
N CYS A 63 1.10 -11.50 12.38
CA CYS A 63 1.50 -10.19 11.87
C CYS A 63 2.98 -9.98 12.13
N ILE A 64 3.80 -9.92 11.09
CA ILE A 64 5.26 -9.88 11.20
C ILE A 64 5.76 -8.48 10.81
N PRO A 65 6.42 -7.76 11.73
CA PRO A 65 6.98 -6.45 11.44
C PRO A 65 8.31 -6.57 10.70
N VAL A 66 8.49 -5.83 9.61
CA VAL A 66 9.76 -5.73 8.88
C VAL A 66 10.13 -4.26 8.72
N PRO A 67 10.94 -3.71 9.63
CA PRO A 67 11.37 -2.32 9.54
C PRO A 67 12.23 -2.09 8.30
N CYS A 68 11.82 -1.15 7.44
CA CYS A 68 12.64 -0.75 6.29
C CYS A 68 12.23 0.61 5.72
N ASP A 69 13.11 1.22 4.94
CA ASP A 69 12.83 2.41 4.14
C ASP A 69 12.69 2.02 2.66
N LEU A 70 11.45 1.89 2.19
CA LEU A 70 11.15 1.55 0.81
C LEU A 70 11.41 2.69 -0.19
N SER A 71 11.79 3.89 0.25
CA SER A 71 12.19 4.96 -0.67
C SER A 71 13.59 4.75 -1.25
N THR A 72 14.38 3.81 -0.70
CA THR A 72 15.74 3.50 -1.14
C THR A 72 15.84 2.10 -1.76
N MET A 73 16.75 1.94 -2.72
CA MET A 73 16.97 0.63 -3.35
C MET A 73 17.51 -0.40 -2.36
N ASP A 74 18.40 0.02 -1.46
CA ASP A 74 18.97 -0.86 -0.43
C ASP A 74 17.90 -1.32 0.56
N GLY A 75 17.03 -0.40 1.01
CA GLY A 75 15.91 -0.75 1.87
C GLY A 75 14.96 -1.76 1.22
N MET A 76 14.65 -1.58 -0.08
CA MET A 76 13.85 -2.55 -0.83
C MET A 76 14.55 -3.90 -0.98
N SER A 77 15.86 -3.91 -1.26
CA SER A 77 16.63 -5.16 -1.39
C SER A 77 16.67 -5.92 -0.07
N ASN A 78 17.03 -5.26 1.02
CA ASN A 78 17.05 -5.86 2.37
C ASN A 78 15.67 -6.41 2.78
N PHE A 79 14.60 -5.69 2.43
CA PHE A 79 13.24 -6.17 2.67
C PHE A 79 12.94 -7.46 1.88
N VAL A 80 13.25 -7.48 0.58
CA VAL A 80 13.03 -8.65 -0.27
C VAL A 80 13.84 -9.86 0.20
N ASP A 81 15.12 -9.65 0.53
CA ASP A 81 15.99 -10.71 1.06
C ASP A 81 15.43 -11.30 2.36
N PHE A 82 14.90 -10.45 3.24
CA PHE A 82 14.24 -10.91 4.46
C PHE A 82 13.01 -11.77 4.13
N ILE A 83 12.12 -11.32 3.24
CA ILE A 83 10.92 -12.09 2.85
C ILE A 83 11.32 -13.44 2.23
N GLN A 84 12.30 -13.45 1.33
CA GLN A 84 12.81 -14.67 0.68
C GLN A 84 13.42 -15.67 1.68
N SER A 85 13.95 -15.17 2.81
CA SER A 85 14.50 -16.03 3.88
C SER A 85 13.40 -16.71 4.73
N LYS A 86 12.16 -16.22 4.65
CA LYS A 86 11.03 -16.66 5.48
C LYS A 86 9.96 -17.40 4.70
N GLU A 87 9.74 -17.01 3.45
CA GLU A 87 8.66 -17.51 2.62
C GLU A 87 9.18 -18.00 1.28
N GLU A 88 8.60 -19.08 0.81
CA GLU A 88 8.87 -19.58 -0.54
C GLU A 88 8.03 -18.86 -1.59
N GLN A 89 6.85 -18.36 -1.21
CA GLN A 89 5.91 -17.66 -2.07
C GLN A 89 5.18 -16.56 -1.31
N ILE A 90 4.56 -15.67 -2.04
CA ILE A 90 3.60 -14.69 -1.54
C ILE A 90 2.37 -14.66 -2.46
N ASP A 91 1.19 -14.46 -1.88
CA ASP A 91 -0.08 -14.44 -2.63
C ASP A 91 -0.56 -13.01 -2.89
N PHE A 92 -0.28 -12.11 -1.94
CA PHE A 92 -0.72 -10.71 -2.02
C PHE A 92 0.41 -9.73 -1.75
N LEU A 93 0.56 -8.75 -2.64
CA LEU A 93 1.40 -7.57 -2.42
C LEU A 93 0.53 -6.32 -2.44
N ILE A 94 0.40 -5.66 -1.30
CA ILE A 94 -0.33 -4.40 -1.17
C ILE A 94 0.66 -3.25 -1.06
N ASN A 95 0.84 -2.53 -2.15
CA ASN A 95 1.67 -1.33 -2.23
C ASN A 95 0.87 -0.13 -1.70
N ASN A 96 0.88 0.02 -0.36
CA ASN A 96 0.15 1.08 0.33
C ASN A 96 1.06 2.17 0.89
N ALA A 97 2.34 1.89 1.15
CA ALA A 97 3.27 2.92 1.63
C ALA A 97 3.25 4.16 0.75
N GLY A 98 3.16 5.32 1.37
CA GLY A 98 3.12 6.58 0.63
C GLY A 98 3.45 7.78 1.50
N ALA A 99 3.84 8.86 0.83
CA ALA A 99 4.10 10.17 1.41
C ALA A 99 3.36 11.25 0.64
N SER A 100 3.09 12.35 1.32
CA SER A 100 2.64 13.60 0.72
C SER A 100 3.60 14.71 1.11
N TRP A 101 3.60 15.76 0.30
CA TRP A 101 4.33 17.01 0.55
C TRP A 101 3.49 18.16 0.01
N GLY A 102 3.25 19.17 0.84
CA GLY A 102 2.51 20.37 0.48
C GLY A 102 3.37 21.60 0.67
N GLU A 103 3.53 22.39 -0.37
CA GLU A 103 4.20 23.70 -0.37
C GLU A 103 3.58 24.56 -1.47
N PRO A 104 3.61 25.91 -1.34
CA PRO A 104 3.20 26.81 -2.42
C PRO A 104 3.95 26.52 -3.73
N TYR A 105 3.28 26.68 -4.85
CA TYR A 105 3.83 26.37 -6.16
C TYR A 105 5.21 27.00 -6.43
N ALA A 106 5.36 28.27 -6.11
CA ALA A 106 6.60 29.02 -6.36
C ALA A 106 7.77 28.59 -5.46
N GLU A 107 7.50 27.91 -4.36
CA GLU A 107 8.49 27.51 -3.34
C GLU A 107 8.68 25.99 -3.27
N TYR A 108 8.00 25.24 -4.15
CA TYR A 108 7.96 23.78 -4.06
C TYR A 108 9.36 23.16 -4.21
N ALA A 109 9.86 22.60 -3.12
CA ALA A 109 11.23 22.12 -3.02
C ALA A 109 11.43 20.77 -3.72
N GLU A 110 12.56 20.62 -4.45
CA GLU A 110 12.98 19.36 -5.09
C GLU A 110 12.96 18.17 -4.12
N LYS A 111 13.46 18.36 -2.89
CA LYS A 111 13.44 17.31 -1.85
C LYS A 111 12.04 16.79 -1.53
N GLY A 112 11.02 17.65 -1.63
CA GLY A 112 9.62 17.26 -1.44
C GLY A 112 9.10 16.42 -2.59
N TRP A 113 9.49 16.79 -3.81
CA TRP A 113 9.19 16.05 -5.04
C TRP A 113 9.82 14.65 -4.98
N ASP A 114 11.14 14.56 -4.77
CA ASP A 114 11.88 13.30 -4.74
C ASP A 114 11.37 12.35 -3.66
N LYS A 115 11.14 12.86 -2.45
CA LYS A 115 10.59 12.09 -1.34
C LYS A 115 9.26 11.41 -1.70
N VAL A 116 8.38 12.13 -2.42
CA VAL A 116 7.08 11.60 -2.82
C VAL A 116 7.24 10.62 -3.97
N MET A 117 8.01 10.96 -5.01
CA MET A 117 8.16 10.11 -6.18
C MET A 117 8.92 8.82 -5.87
N ASP A 118 9.97 8.88 -5.06
CA ASP A 118 10.73 7.70 -4.66
C ASP A 118 9.86 6.70 -3.89
N LEU A 119 9.06 7.18 -2.93
CA LEU A 119 8.21 6.28 -2.14
C LEU A 119 6.92 5.87 -2.86
N ASN A 120 6.26 6.79 -3.57
CA ASN A 120 4.93 6.51 -4.12
C ASN A 120 4.96 5.82 -5.49
N VAL A 121 6.04 5.95 -6.26
CA VAL A 121 6.12 5.44 -7.63
C VAL A 121 7.26 4.44 -7.79
N LYS A 122 8.49 4.88 -7.51
CA LYS A 122 9.69 4.07 -7.69
C LYS A 122 9.65 2.81 -6.84
N SER A 123 9.24 2.93 -5.56
CA SER A 123 9.13 1.78 -4.68
C SER A 123 8.14 0.73 -5.20
N ILE A 124 6.99 1.16 -5.70
CA ILE A 124 5.96 0.25 -6.25
C ILE A 124 6.52 -0.54 -7.42
N PHE A 125 7.22 0.12 -8.33
CA PHE A 125 7.80 -0.56 -9.49
C PHE A 125 8.84 -1.59 -9.08
N TYR A 126 9.87 -1.16 -8.34
CA TYR A 126 11.01 -2.04 -8.02
C TYR A 126 10.66 -3.13 -7.01
N LEU A 127 9.81 -2.84 -6.02
CA LEU A 127 9.37 -3.86 -5.08
C LEU A 127 8.54 -4.95 -5.79
N THR A 128 7.59 -4.56 -6.63
CA THR A 128 6.82 -5.52 -7.43
C THR A 128 7.73 -6.33 -8.34
N GLN A 129 8.69 -5.69 -9.04
CA GLN A 129 9.66 -6.37 -9.89
C GLN A 129 10.47 -7.43 -9.13
N LYS A 130 11.03 -7.04 -7.97
CA LYS A 130 11.85 -7.94 -7.14
C LYS A 130 11.05 -9.11 -6.54
N LEU A 131 9.77 -8.89 -6.20
CA LEU A 131 8.89 -9.91 -5.64
C LEU A 131 8.14 -10.73 -6.70
N THR A 132 8.20 -10.37 -7.97
CA THR A 132 7.54 -11.10 -9.07
C THR A 132 7.85 -12.62 -9.06
N PRO A 133 9.09 -13.08 -8.85
CA PRO A 133 9.38 -14.53 -8.82
C PRO A 133 8.64 -15.27 -7.69
N MET A 134 8.45 -14.63 -6.53
CA MET A 134 7.72 -15.22 -5.40
C MET A 134 6.21 -15.19 -5.64
N LEU A 135 5.69 -14.13 -6.26
CA LEU A 135 4.28 -14.01 -6.65
C LEU A 135 3.89 -15.04 -7.71
N ALA A 136 4.77 -15.29 -8.68
CA ALA A 136 4.52 -16.23 -9.76
C ALA A 136 4.66 -17.71 -9.36
N LYS A 137 5.34 -18.02 -8.24
CA LYS A 137 5.83 -19.37 -7.93
C LYS A 137 4.75 -20.46 -7.92
N GLN A 138 3.58 -20.16 -7.34
CA GLN A 138 2.44 -21.08 -7.30
C GLN A 138 1.15 -20.44 -7.88
N ALA A 139 1.28 -19.28 -8.51
CA ALA A 139 0.15 -18.62 -9.12
C ALA A 139 -0.39 -19.43 -10.31
N SER A 140 -1.69 -19.62 -10.39
CA SER A 140 -2.39 -20.29 -11.49
C SER A 140 -3.55 -19.45 -12.01
N ILE A 141 -4.21 -19.91 -13.05
CA ILE A 141 -5.43 -19.28 -13.58
C ILE A 141 -6.55 -19.33 -12.54
N GLU A 142 -6.66 -20.43 -11.80
CA GLU A 142 -7.70 -20.66 -10.78
C GLU A 142 -7.39 -19.91 -9.48
N ASP A 143 -6.11 -19.74 -9.16
CA ASP A 143 -5.64 -19.04 -7.95
C ASP A 143 -4.45 -18.13 -8.27
N PRO A 144 -4.70 -16.99 -8.92
CA PRO A 144 -3.67 -16.03 -9.27
C PRO A 144 -3.13 -15.29 -8.04
N ALA A 145 -1.86 -14.89 -8.09
CA ALA A 145 -1.33 -13.91 -7.13
C ALA A 145 -1.90 -12.51 -7.43
N ARG A 146 -1.92 -11.63 -6.44
CA ARG A 146 -2.55 -10.32 -6.58
C ARG A 146 -1.66 -9.20 -6.06
N VAL A 147 -1.43 -8.22 -6.92
CA VAL A 147 -0.79 -6.94 -6.56
C VAL A 147 -1.86 -5.87 -6.52
N ILE A 148 -1.96 -5.15 -5.42
CA ILE A 148 -2.90 -4.04 -5.27
C ILE A 148 -2.10 -2.77 -4.94
N ASN A 149 -2.17 -1.80 -5.84
CA ASN A 149 -1.52 -0.50 -5.67
C ASN A 149 -2.53 0.50 -5.08
N ILE A 150 -2.20 1.12 -3.96
CA ILE A 150 -3.05 2.15 -3.37
C ILE A 150 -2.77 3.49 -4.05
N GLY A 151 -3.65 3.83 -4.98
CA GLY A 151 -3.72 5.11 -5.67
C GLY A 151 -4.33 6.20 -4.80
N SER A 152 -5.10 7.08 -5.42
CA SER A 152 -5.91 8.13 -4.78
C SER A 152 -6.88 8.72 -5.80
N ILE A 153 -7.98 9.29 -5.34
CA ILE A 153 -8.83 10.16 -6.17
C ILE A 153 -8.05 11.37 -6.68
N ASP A 154 -7.02 11.83 -5.97
CA ASP A 154 -6.12 12.92 -6.39
C ASP A 154 -5.24 12.55 -7.59
N GLY A 155 -5.15 11.28 -7.93
CA GLY A 155 -4.53 10.82 -9.18
C GLY A 155 -5.50 10.73 -10.35
N LEU A 156 -6.80 10.90 -10.10
CA LEU A 156 -7.88 10.91 -11.11
C LEU A 156 -8.44 12.31 -11.36
N ASN A 157 -8.34 13.17 -10.35
CA ASN A 157 -8.84 14.55 -10.37
C ASN A 157 -7.73 15.51 -9.96
N VAL A 158 -7.93 16.81 -10.20
CA VAL A 158 -7.02 17.85 -9.72
C VAL A 158 -7.18 18.01 -8.21
N PRO A 159 -6.11 17.84 -7.41
CA PRO A 159 -6.16 18.02 -5.97
C PRO A 159 -6.58 19.43 -5.56
N ALA A 160 -7.31 19.54 -4.45
CA ALA A 160 -7.66 20.84 -3.86
C ALA A 160 -6.51 21.47 -3.05
N LEU A 161 -5.51 20.67 -2.69
CA LEU A 161 -4.35 21.07 -1.89
C LEU A 161 -3.12 21.25 -2.79
N GLU A 162 -2.20 22.12 -2.38
CA GLU A 162 -0.93 22.34 -3.08
C GLU A 162 0.06 21.18 -2.87
N SER A 163 -0.36 19.98 -3.27
CA SER A 163 0.38 18.72 -3.15
C SER A 163 0.75 18.16 -4.53
N TYR A 164 1.50 18.94 -5.29
CA TYR A 164 1.80 18.68 -6.71
C TYR A 164 2.43 17.32 -6.98
N ALA A 165 3.49 16.97 -6.24
CA ALA A 165 4.14 15.67 -6.37
C ALA A 165 3.18 14.52 -5.99
N TYR A 166 2.32 14.71 -4.98
CA TYR A 166 1.39 13.67 -4.54
C TYR A 166 0.37 13.33 -5.62
N GLY A 167 -0.37 14.32 -6.13
CA GLY A 167 -1.35 14.10 -7.20
C GLY A 167 -0.71 13.47 -8.44
N THR A 168 0.45 14.02 -8.85
CA THR A 168 1.24 13.47 -9.98
C THR A 168 1.66 12.02 -9.71
N SER A 169 2.17 11.71 -8.52
CA SER A 169 2.58 10.35 -8.16
C SER A 169 1.40 9.37 -8.20
N LYS A 170 0.22 9.80 -7.74
CA LYS A 170 -0.97 8.93 -7.73
C LYS A 170 -1.54 8.71 -9.13
N ALA A 171 -1.46 9.70 -10.02
CA ALA A 171 -1.75 9.51 -11.45
C ALA A 171 -0.77 8.51 -12.09
N ALA A 172 0.53 8.63 -11.78
CA ALA A 172 1.54 7.69 -12.24
C ALA A 172 1.26 6.26 -11.73
N VAL A 173 0.85 6.09 -10.47
CA VAL A 173 0.47 4.77 -9.91
C VAL A 173 -0.69 4.14 -10.69
N HIS A 174 -1.73 4.91 -11.05
CA HIS A 174 -2.83 4.39 -11.85
C HIS A 174 -2.38 3.95 -13.25
N HIS A 175 -1.47 4.68 -13.87
CA HIS A 175 -0.92 4.28 -15.16
C HIS A 175 0.01 3.07 -15.02
N LEU A 176 0.93 3.08 -14.05
CA LEU A 176 1.85 1.99 -13.76
C LEU A 176 1.10 0.67 -13.50
N THR A 177 -0.02 0.73 -12.78
CA THR A 177 -0.88 -0.44 -12.55
C THR A 177 -1.33 -1.09 -13.87
N ARG A 178 -1.75 -0.31 -14.86
CA ARG A 178 -2.16 -0.83 -16.18
C ARG A 178 -0.99 -1.47 -16.92
N VAL A 179 0.19 -0.86 -16.84
CA VAL A 179 1.43 -1.38 -17.46
C VAL A 179 1.82 -2.70 -16.81
N GLN A 180 1.85 -2.76 -15.49
CA GLN A 180 2.17 -3.97 -14.73
C GLN A 180 1.12 -5.07 -14.96
N ALA A 181 -0.18 -4.74 -14.97
CA ALA A 181 -1.25 -5.70 -15.24
C ALA A 181 -1.05 -6.38 -16.60
N ARG A 182 -0.79 -5.59 -17.65
CA ARG A 182 -0.52 -6.14 -18.98
C ARG A 182 0.73 -7.02 -19.03
N ARG A 183 1.79 -6.63 -18.29
CA ARG A 183 3.07 -7.37 -18.30
C ARG A 183 2.99 -8.67 -17.52
N LEU A 184 2.29 -8.68 -16.37
CA LEU A 184 2.37 -9.75 -15.39
C LEU A 184 1.22 -10.79 -15.53
N VAL A 185 0.20 -10.51 -16.32
CA VAL A 185 -0.94 -11.44 -16.51
C VAL A 185 -0.50 -12.81 -17.04
N GLY A 186 0.52 -12.87 -17.88
CA GLY A 186 1.09 -14.13 -18.39
C GLY A 186 1.79 -14.99 -17.32
N GLU A 187 2.05 -14.40 -16.16
CA GLU A 187 2.63 -15.08 -14.99
C GLU A 187 1.55 -15.38 -13.92
N ASN A 188 0.25 -15.29 -14.29
CA ASN A 188 -0.90 -15.43 -13.40
C ASN A 188 -0.88 -14.45 -12.21
N ILE A 189 -0.37 -13.24 -12.42
CA ILE A 189 -0.36 -12.17 -11.43
C ILE A 189 -1.35 -11.09 -11.87
N LEU A 190 -2.39 -10.87 -11.08
CA LEU A 190 -3.37 -9.82 -11.31
C LEU A 190 -2.94 -8.53 -10.61
N VAL A 191 -2.87 -7.43 -11.35
CA VAL A 191 -2.48 -6.12 -10.80
C VAL A 191 -3.63 -5.16 -10.91
N ASN A 192 -4.07 -4.62 -9.77
CA ASN A 192 -5.17 -3.68 -9.68
C ASN A 192 -4.79 -2.46 -8.83
N ALA A 193 -5.56 -1.39 -8.93
CA ALA A 193 -5.44 -0.23 -8.07
C ALA A 193 -6.74 0.06 -7.34
N ILE A 194 -6.62 0.56 -6.11
CA ILE A 194 -7.71 1.18 -5.37
C ILE A 194 -7.43 2.68 -5.32
N ALA A 195 -8.43 3.51 -5.60
CA ALA A 195 -8.35 4.95 -5.50
C ALA A 195 -9.19 5.45 -4.31
N PRO A 196 -8.64 5.44 -3.07
CA PRO A 196 -9.38 5.90 -1.91
C PRO A 196 -9.73 7.38 -2.02
N GLY A 197 -10.90 7.74 -1.49
CA GLY A 197 -11.24 9.10 -1.15
C GLY A 197 -10.59 9.52 0.19
N PRO A 198 -11.07 10.60 0.81
CA PRO A 198 -10.58 11.04 2.11
C PRO A 198 -11.01 10.07 3.22
N TYR A 199 -10.03 9.48 3.86
CA TYR A 199 -10.18 8.66 5.08
C TYR A 199 -9.49 9.36 6.25
N GLU A 200 -10.00 9.16 7.45
CA GLU A 200 -9.31 9.62 8.65
C GLU A 200 -7.92 8.96 8.73
N SER A 201 -6.89 9.80 8.72
CA SER A 201 -5.50 9.38 8.75
C SER A 201 -4.60 10.50 9.22
N MET A 202 -3.44 10.18 9.77
CA MET A 202 -2.43 11.18 10.11
C MET A 202 -2.00 12.03 8.90
N MET A 203 -2.01 11.47 7.70
CA MET A 203 -1.65 12.19 6.47
C MET A 203 -2.70 13.26 6.15
N LEU A 204 -3.97 12.91 6.16
CA LEU A 204 -5.06 13.85 5.92
C LEU A 204 -5.19 14.87 7.06
N GLY A 205 -5.16 14.42 8.31
CA GLY A 205 -5.21 15.30 9.48
C GLY A 205 -4.13 16.37 9.46
N ALA A 206 -2.89 15.99 9.18
CA ALA A 206 -1.79 16.95 9.05
C ALA A 206 -1.96 17.94 7.89
N ALA A 207 -2.57 17.51 6.77
CA ALA A 207 -2.79 18.36 5.61
C ALA A 207 -3.90 19.41 5.81
N VAL A 208 -4.84 19.15 6.72
CA VAL A 208 -6.00 20.02 6.99
C VAL A 208 -6.06 20.53 8.44
N ASN A 209 -4.95 20.43 9.20
CA ASN A 209 -4.89 20.79 10.62
C ASN A 209 -6.03 20.17 11.45
N HIS A 210 -6.40 18.92 11.15
CA HIS A 210 -7.51 18.17 11.75
C HIS A 210 -8.90 18.83 11.60
N ASP A 211 -9.06 19.80 10.70
CA ASP A 211 -10.36 20.36 10.31
C ASP A 211 -10.83 19.72 8.99
N TYR A 212 -11.71 18.74 9.10
CA TYR A 212 -12.25 18.00 7.95
C TYR A 212 -13.48 18.67 7.32
N SER A 213 -14.00 19.78 7.87
CA SER A 213 -15.26 20.41 7.51
C SER A 213 -15.37 20.74 6.02
N LEU A 214 -14.29 21.28 5.43
CA LEU A 214 -14.26 21.62 4.01
C LEU A 214 -14.37 20.36 3.12
N ILE A 215 -13.67 19.28 3.50
CA ILE A 215 -13.69 18.01 2.77
C ILE A 215 -15.05 17.35 2.89
N GLU A 216 -15.60 17.31 4.10
CA GLU A 216 -16.92 16.76 4.38
C GLU A 216 -18.03 17.52 3.63
N SER A 217 -17.94 18.85 3.60
CA SER A 217 -18.91 19.69 2.87
C SER A 217 -18.97 19.38 1.37
N ARG A 218 -17.86 18.96 0.77
CA ARG A 218 -17.76 18.58 -0.64
C ARG A 218 -18.17 17.13 -0.91
N ASN A 219 -18.15 16.29 0.11
CA ASN A 219 -18.58 14.89 -0.03
C ASN A 219 -20.14 14.86 -0.06
N PRO A 220 -20.77 14.18 -1.03
CA PRO A 220 -22.23 14.03 -1.06
C PRO A 220 -22.83 13.45 0.24
N ARG A 221 -22.11 12.57 0.92
CA ARG A 221 -22.53 11.97 2.20
C ARG A 221 -22.19 12.81 3.43
N LYS A 222 -21.58 13.99 3.24
CA LYS A 222 -21.19 14.91 4.31
C LYS A 222 -20.34 14.28 5.43
N ARG A 223 -19.49 13.35 5.06
CA ARG A 223 -18.51 12.72 5.95
C ARG A 223 -17.29 12.19 5.19
N ILE A 224 -16.18 11.99 5.89
CA ILE A 224 -15.05 11.19 5.41
C ILE A 224 -15.28 9.69 5.64
N GLY A 225 -14.46 8.84 5.07
CA GLY A 225 -14.53 7.39 5.22
C GLY A 225 -13.93 6.90 6.53
#